data_0e59cc83604e12d289659fa852b15ae9
#
_entry.id   0e59cc83604e12d289659fa852b15ae9
#
_cell.length_a   1.000
_cell.length_b   1.000
_cell.length_c   1.000
_cell.angle_alpha   90.00
_cell.angle_beta   90.00
_cell.angle_gamma   90.00
#
_symmetry.space_group_name_H-M   'P 1'
#
loop_
_entity.id
_entity.type
_entity.pdbx_description
1 polymer ?
#
loop_
_entity_poly.entity_id
_entity_poly.type
_entity_poly.pdbx_seq_one_letter_code
_entity_poly.pdbx_strand_id
1 'polypeptide(L)'
;MNSYAYYPVPGDKPIIPLDRMQPIRLDRQRLSPLTGCLLGLLVLLIFMCIGGYFLMPIRTNMVVMGLDRAPQGSSISRTDTLILMTVVPTRPYVGMYSIPRDLWVDIPNVGQNRINTVHFFAEAEKDGSGPVAVRRLVEKDFGVKVPYYVRIRFDGVVKVIDALGGLTITLDTAQSGYEAGTHTLDGTKALAFVRDRKGSDDFFRMTRGQLAIKAVARQMINPLIWPRIPGAILAGLSSVDTNIPVWDWPRLGFAFLRAAITGFDAQTVTHDMVIPWKTDEGAQVLLPRWELILPPVQEMFKKM
;
A
#
# COMPACT_ATOMS: atom_id res chain seq x y z
N MET A 1 74.25 -45.01 30.20
CA MET A 1 73.41 -45.27 28.98
C MET A 1 72.02 -45.66 29.50
N ASN A 2 71.10 -44.68 29.65
CA ASN A 2 69.73 -44.95 30.06
C ASN A 2 68.85 -45.02 28.83
N SER A 3 68.46 -46.24 28.49
CA SER A 3 67.47 -46.52 27.45
C SER A 3 66.09 -46.30 28.10
N TYR A 4 65.41 -45.16 27.79
CA TYR A 4 64.02 -44.98 28.13
C TYR A 4 63.17 -45.74 27.11
N ALA A 5 62.55 -46.83 27.58
CA ALA A 5 61.54 -47.51 26.81
C ALA A 5 60.31 -46.60 26.70
N TYR A 6 59.96 -46.17 25.48
CA TYR A 6 58.69 -45.45 25.19
C TYR A 6 57.54 -46.47 25.26
N TYR A 7 56.67 -46.32 26.25
CA TYR A 7 55.38 -47.03 26.30
C TYR A 7 54.30 -46.17 25.62
N PRO A 8 53.76 -46.62 24.49
CA PRO A 8 52.67 -45.89 23.87
C PRO A 8 51.43 -45.88 24.77
N VAL A 9 50.86 -44.71 25.00
CA VAL A 9 49.61 -44.54 25.76
C VAL A 9 48.47 -45.13 24.92
N PRO A 10 47.60 -45.97 25.49
CA PRO A 10 46.47 -46.51 24.75
C PRO A 10 45.49 -45.38 24.38
N GLY A 11 45.38 -45.09 23.07
CA GLY A 11 44.50 -44.06 22.56
C GLY A 11 45.17 -43.03 21.62
N ASP A 12 46.49 -42.99 21.51
CA ASP A 12 47.19 -42.15 20.58
C ASP A 12 46.90 -42.60 19.13
N LYS A 13 46.13 -41.82 18.42
CA LYS A 13 46.00 -42.00 16.96
C LYS A 13 47.32 -41.67 16.29
N PRO A 14 47.81 -42.53 15.36
CA PRO A 14 49.08 -42.27 14.68
C PRO A 14 49.05 -40.87 14.04
N ILE A 15 50.03 -40.04 14.44
CA ILE A 15 50.26 -38.73 13.80
C ILE A 15 50.73 -39.01 12.38
N ILE A 16 49.82 -38.73 11.40
CA ILE A 16 50.16 -38.87 10.01
C ILE A 16 51.11 -37.71 9.67
N PRO A 17 52.35 -37.96 9.23
CA PRO A 17 53.26 -36.89 8.84
C PRO A 17 52.70 -36.06 7.72
N LEU A 18 52.88 -34.72 7.79
CA LEU A 18 52.35 -33.75 6.85
C LEU A 18 52.74 -34.01 5.39
N ASP A 19 53.91 -34.65 5.17
CA ASP A 19 54.43 -35.08 3.86
C ASP A 19 53.63 -36.20 3.20
N ARG A 20 52.83 -36.92 3.97
CA ARG A 20 51.91 -37.97 3.49
C ARG A 20 50.46 -37.50 3.32
N MET A 21 50.15 -36.29 3.69
CA MET A 21 48.82 -35.72 3.43
C MET A 21 48.65 -35.39 1.95
N GLN A 22 47.97 -36.26 1.26
CA GLN A 22 47.58 -35.94 -0.12
C GLN A 22 46.55 -34.78 -0.07
N PRO A 23 46.75 -33.74 -0.91
CA PRO A 23 45.75 -32.69 -1.00
C PRO A 23 44.39 -33.28 -1.38
N ILE A 24 43.36 -32.94 -0.61
CA ILE A 24 42.00 -33.32 -0.96
C ILE A 24 41.69 -32.72 -2.33
N ARG A 25 41.78 -33.54 -3.37
CA ARG A 25 41.31 -33.16 -4.71
C ARG A 25 39.78 -33.12 -4.62
N LEU A 26 39.22 -31.90 -4.45
CA LEU A 26 37.82 -31.69 -4.72
C LEU A 26 37.58 -32.01 -6.19
N ASP A 27 37.08 -33.20 -6.45
CA ASP A 27 36.65 -33.57 -7.80
C ASP A 27 35.51 -32.63 -8.20
N ARG A 28 35.85 -31.60 -8.94
CA ARG A 28 34.86 -30.71 -9.57
C ARG A 28 34.15 -31.55 -10.62
N GLN A 29 33.07 -32.18 -10.24
CA GLN A 29 32.14 -32.78 -11.19
C GLN A 29 31.76 -31.72 -12.21
N ARG A 30 32.40 -31.77 -13.39
CA ARG A 30 32.05 -30.91 -14.51
C ARG A 30 30.70 -31.36 -14.97
N LEU A 31 29.70 -30.49 -14.78
CA LEU A 31 28.35 -30.69 -15.37
C LEU A 31 28.55 -31.01 -16.86
N SER A 32 27.87 -32.02 -17.37
CA SER A 32 27.89 -32.30 -18.79
C SER A 32 27.44 -31.06 -19.58
N PRO A 33 27.97 -30.81 -20.79
CA PRO A 33 27.56 -29.65 -21.59
C PRO A 33 26.02 -29.59 -21.75
N LEU A 34 25.38 -30.74 -21.86
CA LEU A 34 23.92 -30.84 -21.97
C LEU A 34 23.19 -30.41 -20.70
N THR A 35 23.71 -30.81 -19.53
CA THR A 35 23.16 -30.38 -18.22
C THR A 35 23.36 -28.88 -18.01
N GLY A 36 24.49 -28.33 -18.43
CA GLY A 36 24.78 -26.90 -18.40
C GLY A 36 23.82 -26.10 -19.29
N CYS A 37 23.57 -26.56 -20.52
CA CYS A 37 22.59 -25.94 -21.43
C CYS A 37 21.17 -26.00 -20.88
N LEU A 38 20.73 -27.13 -20.32
CA LEU A 38 19.40 -27.27 -19.73
C LEU A 38 19.21 -26.34 -18.52
N LEU A 39 20.23 -26.25 -17.66
CA LEU A 39 20.22 -25.32 -16.52
C LEU A 39 20.15 -23.86 -16.96
N GLY A 40 20.93 -23.50 -17.99
CA GLY A 40 20.90 -22.16 -18.58
C GLY A 40 19.56 -21.81 -19.17
N LEU A 41 18.93 -22.75 -19.87
CA LEU A 41 17.59 -22.57 -20.45
C LEU A 41 16.51 -22.44 -19.36
N LEU A 42 16.60 -23.21 -18.28
CA LEU A 42 15.72 -23.11 -17.12
C LEU A 42 15.85 -21.74 -16.43
N VAL A 43 17.09 -21.27 -16.22
CA VAL A 43 17.34 -19.95 -15.63
C VAL A 43 16.76 -18.85 -16.53
N LEU A 44 16.97 -18.93 -17.86
CA LEU A 44 16.40 -17.96 -18.79
C LEU A 44 14.87 -17.96 -18.74
N LEU A 45 14.24 -19.13 -18.69
CA LEU A 45 12.79 -19.27 -18.58
C LEU A 45 12.27 -18.62 -17.28
N ILE A 46 12.96 -18.84 -16.16
CA ILE A 46 12.61 -18.23 -14.88
C ILE A 46 12.70 -16.70 -14.97
N PHE A 47 13.77 -16.15 -15.57
CA PHE A 47 13.90 -14.72 -15.78
C PHE A 47 12.81 -14.15 -16.70
N MET A 48 12.45 -14.87 -17.76
CA MET A 48 11.33 -14.47 -18.64
C MET A 48 9.99 -14.49 -17.91
N CYS A 49 9.73 -15.49 -17.06
CA CYS A 49 8.52 -15.56 -16.25
C CYS A 49 8.45 -14.43 -15.23
N ILE A 50 9.55 -14.16 -14.53
CA ILE A 50 9.64 -13.05 -13.56
C ILE A 50 9.47 -11.71 -14.28
N GLY A 51 10.18 -11.49 -15.38
CA GLY A 51 10.06 -10.28 -16.19
C GLY A 51 8.64 -10.10 -16.72
N GLY A 52 8.05 -11.16 -17.29
CA GLY A 52 6.67 -11.17 -17.76
C GLY A 52 5.66 -10.84 -16.66
N TYR A 53 5.85 -11.40 -15.46
CA TYR A 53 5.00 -11.09 -14.31
C TYR A 53 4.98 -9.60 -13.95
N PHE A 54 6.15 -8.95 -13.88
CA PHE A 54 6.25 -7.52 -13.56
C PHE A 54 5.83 -6.59 -14.70
N LEU A 55 5.98 -7.03 -15.96
CA LEU A 55 5.66 -6.26 -17.15
C LEU A 55 4.25 -6.56 -17.71
N MET A 56 3.48 -7.44 -17.08
CA MET A 56 2.13 -7.78 -17.53
C MET A 56 1.21 -6.56 -17.49
N PRO A 57 0.52 -6.18 -18.60
CA PRO A 57 -0.27 -4.95 -18.69
C PRO A 57 -1.62 -5.08 -17.99
N ILE A 58 -1.65 -5.64 -16.77
CA ILE A 58 -2.87 -5.79 -16.01
C ILE A 58 -3.07 -4.54 -15.17
N ARG A 59 -4.11 -3.78 -15.50
CA ARG A 59 -4.60 -2.67 -14.70
C ARG A 59 -5.26 -3.21 -13.44
N THR A 60 -4.90 -2.64 -12.30
CA THR A 60 -5.51 -2.95 -11.01
C THR A 60 -6.25 -1.72 -10.49
N ASN A 61 -7.57 -1.80 -10.44
CA ASN A 61 -8.43 -0.75 -9.89
C ASN A 61 -8.90 -1.16 -8.50
N MET A 62 -8.86 -0.22 -7.56
CA MET A 62 -9.26 -0.47 -6.18
C MET A 62 -9.88 0.78 -5.55
N VAL A 63 -10.69 0.58 -4.53
CA VAL A 63 -11.10 1.65 -3.62
C VAL A 63 -10.32 1.50 -2.31
N VAL A 64 -9.66 2.57 -1.91
CA VAL A 64 -8.92 2.66 -0.64
C VAL A 64 -9.78 3.40 0.37
N MET A 65 -10.02 2.77 1.51
CA MET A 65 -10.87 3.27 2.59
C MET A 65 -10.06 3.43 3.86
N GLY A 66 -10.08 4.62 4.45
CA GLY A 66 -9.56 4.87 5.79
C GLY A 66 -10.70 4.87 6.82
N LEU A 67 -10.60 4.02 7.82
CA LEU A 67 -11.54 3.95 8.92
C LEU A 67 -10.97 4.63 10.17
N ASP A 68 -11.75 5.52 10.76
CA ASP A 68 -11.47 6.04 12.09
C ASP A 68 -11.95 5.06 13.18
N ARG A 69 -11.68 5.40 14.43
CA ARG A 69 -12.22 4.66 15.58
C ARG A 69 -13.75 4.67 15.53
N ALA A 70 -14.33 3.54 15.87
CA ALA A 70 -15.79 3.48 16.04
C ALA A 70 -16.27 4.51 17.08
N PRO A 71 -17.42 5.14 16.88
CA PRO A 71 -18.03 5.99 17.90
C PRO A 71 -18.23 5.21 19.21
N GLN A 72 -18.26 5.92 20.34
CA GLN A 72 -18.55 5.30 21.63
C GLN A 72 -19.88 4.51 21.56
N GLY A 73 -19.84 3.26 21.98
CA GLY A 73 -21.00 2.36 21.95
C GLY A 73 -21.24 1.62 20.62
N SER A 74 -20.35 1.78 19.64
CA SER A 74 -20.40 1.04 18.37
C SER A 74 -19.07 0.35 18.09
N SER A 75 -19.11 -0.86 17.53
CA SER A 75 -17.94 -1.53 16.94
C SER A 75 -17.72 -1.16 15.47
N ILE A 76 -18.66 -0.42 14.86
CA ILE A 76 -18.71 -0.16 13.43
C ILE A 76 -18.30 1.27 13.15
N SER A 77 -17.36 1.44 12.23
CA SER A 77 -16.80 2.74 11.83
C SER A 77 -17.34 3.23 10.50
N ARG A 78 -17.34 4.57 10.33
CA ARG A 78 -17.58 5.22 9.03
C ARG A 78 -16.26 5.37 8.28
N THR A 79 -16.34 5.49 6.96
CA THR A 79 -15.16 5.80 6.14
C THR A 79 -14.85 7.29 6.18
N ASP A 80 -13.72 7.68 6.72
CA ASP A 80 -13.27 9.08 6.76
C ASP A 80 -12.38 9.47 5.58
N THR A 81 -11.81 8.49 4.90
CA THR A 81 -11.04 8.67 3.66
C THR A 81 -11.55 7.70 2.61
N LEU A 82 -11.80 8.21 1.41
CA LEU A 82 -12.22 7.41 0.28
C LEU A 82 -11.43 7.84 -0.97
N ILE A 83 -10.62 6.94 -1.50
CA ILE A 83 -9.79 7.18 -2.67
C ILE A 83 -10.02 6.08 -3.69
N LEU A 84 -10.48 6.47 -4.87
CA LEU A 84 -10.55 5.59 -6.03
C LEU A 84 -9.19 5.58 -6.71
N MET A 85 -8.59 4.39 -6.86
CA MET A 85 -7.21 4.24 -7.30
C MET A 85 -7.10 3.29 -8.48
N THR A 86 -6.24 3.64 -9.44
CA THR A 86 -5.87 2.77 -10.55
C THR A 86 -4.36 2.66 -10.66
N VAL A 87 -3.86 1.44 -10.85
CA VAL A 87 -2.43 1.13 -10.97
C VAL A 87 -2.19 0.40 -12.28
N VAL A 88 -1.26 0.90 -13.09
CA VAL A 88 -0.84 0.27 -14.36
C VAL A 88 0.66 -0.03 -14.28
N PRO A 89 1.05 -1.28 -13.98
CA PRO A 89 2.46 -1.63 -13.73
C PRO A 89 3.39 -1.44 -14.93
N THR A 90 2.92 -1.69 -16.15
CA THR A 90 3.72 -1.57 -17.39
C THR A 90 4.09 -0.13 -17.73
N ARG A 91 3.17 0.78 -17.50
CA ARG A 91 3.44 2.22 -17.48
C ARG A 91 3.51 2.59 -16.01
N PRO A 92 4.54 3.28 -15.51
CA PRO A 92 4.62 3.63 -14.08
C PRO A 92 3.53 4.67 -13.73
N TYR A 93 2.27 4.25 -13.84
CA TYR A 93 1.11 5.10 -13.65
C TYR A 93 0.32 4.63 -12.44
N VAL A 94 0.18 5.54 -11.49
CA VAL A 94 -0.72 5.41 -10.34
C VAL A 94 -1.61 6.64 -10.32
N GLY A 95 -2.89 6.42 -10.63
CA GLY A 95 -3.94 7.43 -10.54
C GLY A 95 -4.68 7.33 -9.21
N MET A 96 -4.87 8.45 -8.53
CA MET A 96 -5.60 8.57 -7.27
C MET A 96 -6.66 9.66 -7.40
N TYR A 97 -7.93 9.33 -7.17
CA TYR A 97 -9.04 10.27 -7.16
C TYR A 97 -9.74 10.25 -5.81
N SER A 98 -9.59 11.31 -5.03
CA SER A 98 -10.21 11.41 -3.70
C SER A 98 -11.65 11.87 -3.78
N ILE A 99 -12.50 11.18 -3.03
CA ILE A 99 -13.94 11.42 -2.95
C ILE A 99 -14.27 12.01 -1.58
N PRO A 100 -14.97 13.15 -1.49
CA PRO A 100 -15.35 13.73 -0.22
C PRO A 100 -16.34 12.80 0.52
N ARG A 101 -16.11 12.62 1.80
CA ARG A 101 -16.89 11.71 2.65
C ARG A 101 -18.36 12.13 2.81
N ASP A 102 -18.64 13.44 2.67
CA ASP A 102 -19.96 14.02 2.83
C ASP A 102 -20.75 14.12 1.51
N LEU A 103 -20.22 13.46 0.42
CA LEU A 103 -20.90 13.38 -0.87
C LEU A 103 -22.26 12.67 -0.68
N TRP A 104 -23.32 13.30 -1.17
CA TRP A 104 -24.70 12.83 -1.04
C TRP A 104 -25.04 11.87 -2.18
N VAL A 105 -25.32 10.63 -1.86
CA VAL A 105 -25.51 9.55 -2.82
C VAL A 105 -26.71 8.67 -2.45
N ASP A 106 -27.24 7.93 -3.42
CA ASP A 106 -28.30 6.96 -3.21
C ASP A 106 -27.71 5.59 -2.81
N ILE A 107 -27.86 5.23 -1.54
CA ILE A 107 -27.36 3.97 -0.96
C ILE A 107 -28.46 2.90 -1.11
N PRO A 108 -28.17 1.77 -1.76
CA PRO A 108 -29.12 0.67 -1.89
C PRO A 108 -29.68 0.24 -0.52
N ASN A 109 -30.99 0.08 -0.45
CA ASN A 109 -31.78 -0.30 0.75
C ASN A 109 -31.77 0.72 1.91
N VAL A 110 -31.09 1.87 1.77
CA VAL A 110 -31.02 2.92 2.80
C VAL A 110 -31.64 4.22 2.29
N GLY A 111 -31.52 4.50 0.98
CA GLY A 111 -31.89 5.76 0.36
C GLY A 111 -30.76 6.78 0.37
N GLN A 112 -31.09 8.06 0.18
CA GLN A 112 -30.10 9.11 0.08
C GLN A 112 -29.38 9.37 1.40
N ASN A 113 -28.06 9.31 1.39
CA ASN A 113 -27.22 9.55 2.56
C ASN A 113 -25.79 9.95 2.14
N ARG A 114 -24.94 10.31 3.13
CA ARG A 114 -23.51 10.56 2.89
C ARG A 114 -22.79 9.28 2.47
N ILE A 115 -21.90 9.34 1.52
CA ILE A 115 -21.14 8.18 1.02
C ILE A 115 -20.35 7.47 2.12
N ASN A 116 -19.90 8.19 3.15
CA ASN A 116 -19.15 7.61 4.27
C ASN A 116 -19.98 6.68 5.17
N THR A 117 -21.31 6.73 5.08
CA THR A 117 -22.23 5.88 5.87
C THR A 117 -22.48 4.53 5.22
N VAL A 118 -22.12 4.34 3.94
CA VAL A 118 -22.29 3.08 3.20
C VAL A 118 -21.66 1.91 3.94
N HIS A 119 -20.40 2.09 4.34
CA HIS A 119 -19.66 1.07 5.11
C HIS A 119 -20.39 0.75 6.42
N PHE A 120 -20.83 1.78 7.14
CA PHE A 120 -21.50 1.63 8.42
C PHE A 120 -22.79 0.81 8.30
N PHE A 121 -23.71 1.17 7.37
CA PHE A 121 -24.97 0.48 7.21
C PHE A 121 -24.78 -0.98 6.76
N ALA A 122 -23.87 -1.22 5.83
CA ALA A 122 -23.61 -2.58 5.37
C ALA A 122 -22.99 -3.46 6.47
N GLU A 123 -22.02 -2.95 7.24
CA GLU A 123 -21.44 -3.70 8.37
C GLU A 123 -22.47 -3.95 9.48
N ALA A 124 -23.42 -3.03 9.71
CA ALA A 124 -24.50 -3.20 10.67
C ALA A 124 -25.48 -4.32 10.25
N GLU A 125 -25.71 -4.47 8.94
CA GLU A 125 -26.54 -5.54 8.40
C GLU A 125 -25.82 -6.89 8.42
N LYS A 126 -24.55 -6.91 8.00
CA LYS A 126 -23.74 -8.11 7.94
C LYS A 126 -22.25 -7.78 8.11
N ASP A 127 -21.62 -8.36 9.11
CA ASP A 127 -20.19 -8.19 9.37
C ASP A 127 -19.34 -8.56 8.14
N GLY A 128 -18.35 -7.72 7.84
CA GLY A 128 -17.45 -7.87 6.68
C GLY A 128 -18.05 -7.43 5.33
N SER A 129 -19.30 -6.94 5.28
CA SER A 129 -19.93 -6.51 4.01
C SER A 129 -19.63 -5.06 3.63
N GLY A 130 -19.20 -4.23 4.57
CA GLY A 130 -18.95 -2.81 4.37
C GLY A 130 -18.02 -2.48 3.20
N PRO A 131 -16.83 -3.08 3.10
CA PRO A 131 -15.92 -2.80 1.99
C PRO A 131 -16.50 -3.15 0.62
N VAL A 132 -17.26 -4.26 0.55
CA VAL A 132 -17.90 -4.70 -0.68
C VAL A 132 -19.02 -3.74 -1.09
N ALA A 133 -19.80 -3.25 -0.13
CA ALA A 133 -20.87 -2.28 -0.38
C ALA A 133 -20.31 -0.96 -0.91
N VAL A 134 -19.26 -0.41 -0.27
CA VAL A 134 -18.58 0.81 -0.73
C VAL A 134 -18.04 0.63 -2.15
N ARG A 135 -17.36 -0.48 -2.42
CA ARG A 135 -16.82 -0.80 -3.74
C ARG A 135 -17.90 -0.82 -4.82
N ARG A 136 -19.02 -1.52 -4.56
CA ARG A 136 -20.16 -1.62 -5.50
C ARG A 136 -20.81 -0.27 -5.76
N LEU A 137 -20.98 0.54 -4.71
CA LEU A 137 -21.54 1.89 -4.87
C LEU A 137 -20.63 2.77 -5.73
N VAL A 138 -19.31 2.75 -5.47
CA VAL A 138 -18.34 3.48 -6.26
C VAL A 138 -18.32 3.00 -7.73
N GLU A 139 -18.41 1.69 -7.98
CA GLU A 139 -18.55 1.15 -9.35
C GLU A 139 -19.80 1.70 -10.05
N LYS A 140 -20.94 1.70 -9.36
CA LYS A 140 -22.23 2.18 -9.89
C LYS A 140 -22.17 3.67 -10.21
N ASP A 141 -21.76 4.49 -9.23
CA ASP A 141 -21.92 5.94 -9.30
C ASP A 141 -20.81 6.60 -10.16
N PHE A 142 -19.58 6.05 -10.17
CA PHE A 142 -18.47 6.58 -10.94
C PHE A 142 -18.28 5.91 -12.32
N GLY A 143 -19.04 4.85 -12.61
CA GLY A 143 -19.04 4.20 -13.92
C GLY A 143 -17.73 3.51 -14.30
N VAL A 144 -16.93 3.06 -13.32
CA VAL A 144 -15.64 2.39 -13.51
C VAL A 144 -15.61 1.06 -12.77
N LYS A 145 -14.99 0.04 -13.38
CA LYS A 145 -14.82 -1.27 -12.71
C LYS A 145 -13.80 -1.17 -11.59
N VAL A 146 -14.18 -1.57 -10.39
CA VAL A 146 -13.35 -1.56 -9.17
C VAL A 146 -13.40 -2.95 -8.51
N PRO A 147 -12.63 -3.94 -9.00
CA PRO A 147 -12.70 -5.31 -8.47
C PRO A 147 -12.15 -5.44 -7.05
N TYR A 148 -11.29 -4.52 -6.63
CA TYR A 148 -10.58 -4.63 -5.37
C TYR A 148 -10.89 -3.50 -4.40
N TYR A 149 -10.67 -3.79 -3.11
CA TYR A 149 -10.67 -2.79 -2.04
C TYR A 149 -9.45 -2.94 -1.13
N VAL A 150 -9.11 -1.85 -0.48
CA VAL A 150 -8.14 -1.79 0.62
C VAL A 150 -8.79 -1.00 1.76
N ARG A 151 -9.06 -1.66 2.88
CA ARG A 151 -9.60 -1.06 4.09
C ARG A 151 -8.49 -0.93 5.12
N ILE A 152 -8.23 0.28 5.59
CA ILE A 152 -7.14 0.60 6.50
C ILE A 152 -7.70 1.23 7.76
N ARG A 153 -7.38 0.67 8.93
CA ARG A 153 -7.68 1.30 10.22
C ARG A 153 -6.58 2.28 10.59
N PHE A 154 -6.94 3.45 11.06
CA PHE A 154 -5.98 4.52 11.34
C PHE A 154 -4.99 4.20 12.48
N ASP A 155 -5.37 3.36 13.46
CA ASP A 155 -4.46 2.86 14.48
C ASP A 155 -3.30 2.04 13.89
N GLY A 156 -3.54 1.32 12.80
CA GLY A 156 -2.50 0.61 12.06
C GLY A 156 -1.58 1.51 11.26
N VAL A 157 -2.11 2.60 10.71
CA VAL A 157 -1.27 3.60 10.01
C VAL A 157 -0.19 4.15 10.94
N VAL A 158 -0.55 4.46 12.19
CA VAL A 158 0.42 4.91 13.21
C VAL A 158 1.55 3.89 13.38
N LYS A 159 1.19 2.61 13.60
CA LYS A 159 2.18 1.54 13.81
C LYS A 159 3.10 1.33 12.59
N VAL A 160 2.54 1.40 11.38
CA VAL A 160 3.32 1.26 10.13
C VAL A 160 4.32 2.41 9.98
N ILE A 161 3.87 3.65 10.19
CA ILE A 161 4.73 4.83 10.10
C ILE A 161 5.84 4.77 11.15
N ASP A 162 5.53 4.40 12.39
CA ASP A 162 6.53 4.27 13.47
C ASP A 162 7.54 3.15 13.15
N ALA A 163 7.08 2.02 12.63
CA ALA A 163 7.96 0.92 12.20
C ALA A 163 8.90 1.32 11.06
N LEU A 164 8.48 2.22 10.17
CA LEU A 164 9.32 2.81 9.13
C LEU A 164 10.32 3.84 9.67
N GLY A 165 10.15 4.28 10.94
CA GLY A 165 10.97 5.32 11.58
C GLY A 165 10.47 6.73 11.33
N GLY A 166 9.17 6.88 11.10
CA GLY A 166 8.49 8.14 10.81
C GLY A 166 8.15 8.31 9.33
N LEU A 167 7.37 9.34 9.03
CA LEU A 167 6.98 9.76 7.69
C LEU A 167 7.62 11.11 7.35
N THR A 168 8.44 11.15 6.32
CA THR A 168 9.03 12.39 5.81
C THR A 168 8.13 13.01 4.75
N ILE A 169 7.59 14.19 5.04
CA ILE A 169 6.76 14.99 4.13
C ILE A 169 7.48 16.28 3.75
N THR A 170 7.23 16.75 2.53
CA THR A 170 7.68 18.08 2.08
C THR A 170 6.46 18.92 1.76
N LEU A 171 6.40 20.11 2.35
CA LEU A 171 5.31 21.07 2.23
C LEU A 171 5.77 22.26 1.41
N ASP A 172 5.05 22.60 0.34
CA ASP A 172 5.32 23.77 -0.49
C ASP A 172 4.86 25.07 0.22
N THR A 173 3.85 24.95 1.07
CA THR A 173 3.27 26.05 1.85
C THR A 173 3.00 25.60 3.28
N ALA A 174 2.96 26.55 4.23
CA ALA A 174 2.62 26.26 5.62
C ALA A 174 1.20 25.69 5.73
N GLN A 175 1.05 24.58 6.44
CA GLN A 175 -0.25 23.93 6.68
C GLN A 175 -0.25 23.04 7.91
N SER A 176 -1.41 22.92 8.56
CA SER A 176 -1.59 22.06 9.75
C SER A 176 -0.61 22.33 10.90
N GLY A 177 -0.14 23.58 11.04
CA GLY A 177 0.82 23.97 12.07
C GLY A 177 2.29 23.67 11.73
N TYR A 178 2.57 23.24 10.49
CA TYR A 178 3.93 23.06 9.97
C TYR A 178 4.23 24.14 8.93
N GLU A 179 5.42 24.73 9.00
CA GLU A 179 5.93 25.67 8.00
C GLU A 179 6.23 24.96 6.67
N ALA A 180 6.43 25.75 5.58
CA ALA A 180 6.96 25.22 4.34
C ALA A 180 8.33 24.57 4.56
N GLY A 181 8.58 23.40 3.92
CA GLY A 181 9.82 22.66 4.08
C GLY A 181 9.61 21.17 4.33
N THR A 182 10.69 20.49 4.73
CA THR A 182 10.68 19.03 4.96
C THR A 182 10.57 18.72 6.45
N HIS A 183 9.60 17.90 6.81
CA HIS A 183 9.31 17.49 8.19
C HIS A 183 9.28 15.96 8.29
N THR A 184 9.83 15.42 9.38
CA THR A 184 9.70 13.99 9.71
C THR A 184 8.72 13.87 10.88
N LEU A 185 7.63 13.17 10.65
CA LEU A 185 6.53 12.98 11.58
C LEU A 185 6.54 11.54 12.10
N ASP A 186 6.38 11.34 13.39
CA ASP A 186 6.00 10.04 13.95
C ASP A 186 4.58 9.66 13.51
N GLY A 187 4.18 8.40 13.73
CA GLY A 187 2.87 7.91 13.28
C GLY A 187 1.70 8.73 13.85
N THR A 188 1.78 9.17 15.11
CA THR A 188 0.73 9.98 15.75
C THR A 188 0.63 11.36 15.11
N LYS A 189 1.76 12.03 14.87
CA LYS A 189 1.81 13.34 14.22
C LYS A 189 1.38 13.25 12.76
N ALA A 190 1.81 12.20 12.04
CA ALA A 190 1.40 11.97 10.66
C ALA A 190 -0.12 11.74 10.54
N LEU A 191 -0.71 10.97 11.44
CA LEU A 191 -2.17 10.79 11.48
C LEU A 191 -2.88 12.10 11.84
N ALA A 192 -2.37 12.85 12.81
CA ALA A 192 -2.91 14.17 13.19
C ALA A 192 -2.86 15.15 12.01
N PHE A 193 -1.74 15.19 11.26
CA PHE A 193 -1.58 16.01 10.06
C PHE A 193 -2.62 15.69 8.98
N VAL A 194 -2.82 14.41 8.67
CA VAL A 194 -3.82 13.98 7.67
C VAL A 194 -5.25 14.30 8.11
N ARG A 195 -5.53 14.24 9.42
CA ARG A 195 -6.87 14.46 9.99
C ARG A 195 -7.19 15.90 10.38
N ASP A 196 -6.21 16.79 10.32
CA ASP A 196 -6.36 18.17 10.75
C ASP A 196 -7.46 18.89 9.95
N ARG A 197 -8.31 19.64 10.69
CA ARG A 197 -9.43 20.42 10.15
C ARG A 197 -9.29 21.91 10.45
N LYS A 198 -8.24 22.32 11.18
CA LYS A 198 -8.09 23.71 11.57
C LYS A 198 -7.77 24.59 10.36
N GLY A 199 -8.63 25.57 10.11
CA GLY A 199 -8.47 26.51 9.02
C GLY A 199 -8.58 25.94 7.62
N SER A 200 -9.10 24.70 7.49
CA SER A 200 -9.24 24.02 6.19
C SER A 200 -10.52 23.19 6.13
N ASP A 201 -11.07 23.06 4.93
CA ASP A 201 -12.24 22.21 4.68
C ASP A 201 -11.85 20.75 4.40
N ASP A 202 -12.81 19.91 4.06
CA ASP A 202 -12.65 18.49 3.77
C ASP A 202 -11.77 18.25 2.52
N PHE A 203 -11.69 19.20 1.59
CA PHE A 203 -10.89 19.12 0.37
C PHE A 203 -9.39 19.13 0.66
N PHE A 204 -8.94 19.96 1.60
CA PHE A 204 -7.54 19.96 2.05
C PHE A 204 -7.15 18.65 2.75
N ARG A 205 -8.09 18.04 3.48
CA ARG A 205 -7.86 16.73 4.11
C ARG A 205 -7.64 15.63 3.07
N MET A 206 -8.42 15.64 1.97
CA MET A 206 -8.22 14.71 0.85
C MET A 206 -6.83 14.85 0.24
N THR A 207 -6.38 16.07 -0.01
CA THR A 207 -5.04 16.35 -0.55
C THR A 207 -3.92 15.88 0.39
N ARG A 208 -4.07 16.10 1.72
CA ARG A 208 -3.10 15.62 2.72
C ARG A 208 -3.04 14.09 2.80
N GLY A 209 -4.18 13.40 2.63
CA GLY A 209 -4.22 11.95 2.54
C GLY A 209 -3.41 11.42 1.35
N GLN A 210 -3.57 12.04 0.18
CA GLN A 210 -2.77 11.70 -1.01
C GLN A 210 -1.29 12.03 -0.81
N LEU A 211 -0.97 13.17 -0.18
CA LEU A 211 0.41 13.56 0.14
C LEU A 211 1.10 12.52 1.03
N ALA A 212 0.40 12.01 2.05
CA ALA A 212 0.93 10.96 2.91
C ALA A 212 1.21 9.66 2.13
N ILE A 213 0.32 9.23 1.23
CA ILE A 213 0.54 8.06 0.37
C ILE A 213 1.78 8.25 -0.53
N LYS A 214 1.90 9.42 -1.16
CA LYS A 214 3.06 9.78 -1.99
C LYS A 214 4.35 9.80 -1.17
N ALA A 215 4.31 10.34 0.05
CA ALA A 215 5.46 10.40 0.94
C ALA A 215 5.94 9.00 1.36
N VAL A 216 5.04 8.09 1.72
CA VAL A 216 5.38 6.69 1.99
C VAL A 216 6.05 6.05 0.78
N ALA A 217 5.47 6.20 -0.41
CA ALA A 217 6.02 5.62 -1.63
C ALA A 217 7.43 6.17 -1.95
N ARG A 218 7.64 7.49 -1.81
CA ARG A 218 8.97 8.13 -1.99
C ARG A 218 9.99 7.64 -0.97
N GLN A 219 9.58 7.48 0.28
CA GLN A 219 10.45 6.98 1.34
C GLN A 219 10.96 5.57 1.06
N MET A 220 10.14 4.70 0.41
CA MET A 220 10.51 3.34 0.02
C MET A 220 11.65 3.29 -1.02
N ILE A 221 11.93 4.38 -1.74
CA ILE A 221 13.07 4.46 -2.69
C ILE A 221 14.40 4.49 -1.92
N ASN A 222 14.42 4.97 -0.68
CA ASN A 222 15.64 5.06 0.13
C ASN A 222 16.06 3.66 0.64
N PRO A 223 17.22 3.12 0.22
CA PRO A 223 17.69 1.81 0.67
C PRO A 223 17.86 1.68 2.20
N LEU A 224 18.10 2.79 2.91
CA LEU A 224 18.25 2.80 4.36
C LEU A 224 16.95 2.41 5.10
N ILE A 225 15.81 2.49 4.44
CA ILE A 225 14.50 2.10 5.00
C ILE A 225 14.24 0.60 4.78
N TRP A 226 14.88 -0.04 3.81
CA TRP A 226 14.59 -1.44 3.44
C TRP A 226 14.66 -2.45 4.60
N PRO A 227 15.62 -2.35 5.54
CA PRO A 227 15.65 -3.24 6.70
C PRO A 227 14.40 -3.10 7.61
N ARG A 228 13.69 -1.97 7.55
CA ARG A 228 12.48 -1.69 8.35
C ARG A 228 11.20 -2.16 7.68
N ILE A 229 11.21 -2.41 6.35
CA ILE A 229 10.03 -2.80 5.59
C ILE A 229 9.36 -4.07 6.13
N PRO A 230 10.06 -5.17 6.44
CA PRO A 230 9.42 -6.36 6.99
C PRO A 230 8.65 -6.08 8.30
N GLY A 231 9.23 -5.28 9.19
CA GLY A 231 8.57 -4.86 10.43
C GLY A 231 7.33 -4.00 10.18
N ALA A 232 7.39 -3.07 9.22
CA ALA A 232 6.26 -2.24 8.83
C ALA A 232 5.12 -3.05 8.20
N ILE A 233 5.44 -4.05 7.36
CA ILE A 233 4.45 -4.97 6.81
C ILE A 233 3.76 -5.74 7.94
N LEU A 234 4.51 -6.33 8.87
CA LEU A 234 3.95 -7.05 10.01
C LEU A 234 3.07 -6.16 10.89
N ALA A 235 3.49 -4.91 11.13
CA ALA A 235 2.71 -3.93 11.88
C ALA A 235 1.38 -3.57 11.17
N GLY A 236 1.38 -3.58 9.84
CA GLY A 236 0.21 -3.26 9.01
C GLY A 236 -0.78 -4.41 8.86
N LEU A 237 -0.33 -5.67 8.88
CA LEU A 237 -1.17 -6.85 8.57
C LEU A 237 -2.46 -6.93 9.39
N SER A 238 -2.42 -6.55 10.67
CA SER A 238 -3.60 -6.57 11.57
C SER A 238 -4.57 -5.42 11.33
N SER A 239 -4.20 -4.43 10.53
CA SER A 239 -4.93 -3.18 10.36
C SER A 239 -5.33 -2.89 8.92
N VAL A 240 -4.88 -3.74 8.00
CA VAL A 240 -5.23 -3.69 6.58
C VAL A 240 -6.06 -4.92 6.24
N ASP A 241 -7.22 -4.68 5.66
CA ASP A 241 -8.07 -5.71 5.10
C ASP A 241 -8.26 -5.44 3.60
N THR A 242 -8.07 -6.47 2.78
CA THR A 242 -8.13 -6.35 1.32
C THR A 242 -8.49 -7.68 0.67
N ASN A 243 -9.18 -7.60 -0.46
CA ASN A 243 -9.42 -8.74 -1.33
C ASN A 243 -8.41 -8.83 -2.49
N ILE A 244 -7.35 -8.01 -2.49
CA ILE A 244 -6.28 -8.11 -3.48
C ILE A 244 -5.49 -9.39 -3.23
N PRO A 245 -5.36 -10.28 -4.22
CA PRO A 245 -4.57 -11.49 -4.08
C PRO A 245 -3.12 -11.19 -3.71
N VAL A 246 -2.54 -11.96 -2.79
CA VAL A 246 -1.17 -11.73 -2.27
C VAL A 246 -0.10 -11.78 -3.36
N TRP A 247 -0.32 -12.54 -4.43
CA TRP A 247 0.60 -12.60 -5.59
C TRP A 247 0.57 -11.33 -6.45
N ASP A 248 -0.41 -10.43 -6.30
CA ASP A 248 -0.42 -9.11 -6.95
C ASP A 248 0.35 -8.04 -6.18
N TRP A 249 0.62 -8.25 -4.89
CA TRP A 249 1.27 -7.26 -4.02
C TRP A 249 2.68 -6.85 -4.48
N PRO A 250 3.58 -7.79 -4.87
CA PRO A 250 4.91 -7.39 -5.35
C PRO A 250 4.84 -6.52 -6.61
N ARG A 251 3.94 -6.83 -7.52
CA ARG A 251 3.72 -6.06 -8.76
C ARG A 251 3.18 -4.66 -8.47
N LEU A 252 2.19 -4.56 -7.57
CA LEU A 252 1.64 -3.28 -7.14
C LEU A 252 2.71 -2.45 -6.40
N GLY A 253 3.45 -3.06 -5.47
CA GLY A 253 4.55 -2.40 -4.78
C GLY A 253 5.60 -1.84 -5.75
N PHE A 254 5.98 -2.63 -6.76
CA PHE A 254 6.91 -2.19 -7.82
C PHE A 254 6.34 -1.01 -8.63
N ALA A 255 5.04 -1.04 -8.98
CA ALA A 255 4.39 0.06 -9.67
C ALA A 255 4.38 1.35 -8.82
N PHE A 256 4.11 1.24 -7.52
CA PHE A 256 4.18 2.37 -6.59
C PHE A 256 5.60 2.94 -6.47
N LEU A 257 6.64 2.10 -6.38
CA LEU A 257 8.04 2.56 -6.35
C LEU A 257 8.40 3.31 -7.64
N ARG A 258 7.98 2.83 -8.80
CA ARG A 258 8.20 3.53 -10.06
C ARG A 258 7.45 4.86 -10.10
N ALA A 259 6.19 4.88 -9.67
CA ALA A 259 5.40 6.11 -9.60
C ALA A 259 5.97 7.13 -8.59
N ALA A 260 6.65 6.69 -7.55
CA ALA A 260 7.35 7.56 -6.63
C ALA A 260 8.49 8.36 -7.30
N ILE A 261 9.05 7.83 -8.38
CA ILE A 261 10.08 8.49 -9.22
C ILE A 261 9.43 9.31 -10.34
N THR A 262 8.46 8.73 -11.06
CA THR A 262 7.87 9.34 -12.27
C THR A 262 6.73 10.31 -11.96
N GLY A 263 6.18 10.26 -10.75
CA GLY A 263 5.03 11.04 -10.31
C GLY A 263 3.73 10.24 -10.20
N PHE A 264 2.79 10.77 -9.43
CA PHE A 264 1.43 10.26 -9.27
C PHE A 264 0.45 11.21 -9.94
N ASP A 265 -0.54 10.66 -10.65
CA ASP A 265 -1.71 11.44 -11.10
C ASP A 265 -2.71 11.50 -9.94
N ALA A 266 -2.69 12.59 -9.18
CA ALA A 266 -3.47 12.72 -7.96
C ALA A 266 -4.47 13.86 -8.11
N GLN A 267 -5.74 13.50 -8.18
CA GLN A 267 -6.86 14.41 -8.34
C GLN A 267 -7.86 14.24 -7.19
N THR A 268 -8.67 15.24 -6.97
CA THR A 268 -9.73 15.24 -5.96
C THR A 268 -11.00 15.81 -6.58
N VAL A 269 -12.16 15.44 -6.06
CA VAL A 269 -13.38 16.24 -6.26
C VAL A 269 -13.08 17.66 -5.77
N THR A 270 -13.43 18.67 -6.56
CA THR A 270 -13.21 20.10 -6.26
C THR A 270 -14.53 20.80 -5.89
N HIS A 271 -14.45 22.03 -5.37
CA HIS A 271 -15.64 22.78 -4.92
C HIS A 271 -16.65 23.03 -6.04
N ASP A 272 -16.18 23.25 -7.26
CA ASP A 272 -17.03 23.46 -8.45
C ASP A 272 -17.77 22.19 -8.89
N MET A 273 -17.28 21.02 -8.49
CA MET A 273 -17.89 19.71 -8.79
C MET A 273 -18.99 19.31 -7.83
N VAL A 274 -19.26 20.11 -6.81
CA VAL A 274 -20.29 19.82 -5.79
C VAL A 274 -21.10 21.07 -5.44
N ILE A 275 -22.31 20.89 -4.92
CA ILE A 275 -23.15 21.96 -4.39
C ILE A 275 -23.30 21.69 -2.89
N PRO A 276 -22.80 22.58 -2.00
CA PRO A 276 -23.08 22.49 -0.57
C PRO A 276 -24.58 22.60 -0.33
N TRP A 277 -25.11 21.67 0.43
CA TRP A 277 -26.55 21.65 0.74
C TRP A 277 -26.76 21.26 2.21
N LYS A 278 -27.87 21.69 2.78
CA LYS A 278 -28.24 21.34 4.13
C LYS A 278 -29.57 20.58 4.05
N THR A 279 -29.60 19.36 4.60
CA THR A 279 -30.82 18.55 4.64
C THR A 279 -31.86 19.18 5.59
N ASP A 280 -33.11 18.77 5.49
CA ASP A 280 -34.19 19.21 6.39
C ASP A 280 -33.88 18.90 7.87
N GLU A 281 -33.11 17.84 8.11
CA GLU A 281 -32.60 17.45 9.44
C GLU A 281 -31.37 18.26 9.89
N GLY A 282 -30.91 19.20 9.09
CA GLY A 282 -29.79 20.09 9.40
C GLY A 282 -28.39 19.54 9.09
N ALA A 283 -28.27 18.39 8.44
CA ALA A 283 -26.97 17.83 8.07
C ALA A 283 -26.39 18.56 6.87
N GLN A 284 -25.11 18.99 6.97
CA GLN A 284 -24.37 19.56 5.84
C GLN A 284 -23.86 18.44 4.95
N VAL A 285 -24.16 18.50 3.64
CA VAL A 285 -23.80 17.50 2.63
C VAL A 285 -23.37 18.16 1.34
N LEU A 286 -22.80 17.38 0.43
CA LEU A 286 -22.31 17.83 -0.86
C LEU A 286 -23.07 17.10 -1.96
N LEU A 287 -23.93 17.82 -2.70
CA LEU A 287 -24.65 17.27 -3.84
C LEU A 287 -23.67 17.15 -5.01
N PRO A 288 -23.50 15.97 -5.63
CA PRO A 288 -22.57 15.78 -6.74
C PRO A 288 -23.08 16.41 -8.04
N ARG A 289 -22.18 17.08 -8.75
CA ARG A 289 -22.34 17.43 -10.16
C ARG A 289 -21.67 16.36 -10.99
N TRP A 290 -22.39 15.29 -11.29
CA TRP A 290 -21.84 14.12 -11.96
C TRP A 290 -21.23 14.45 -13.32
N GLU A 291 -21.78 15.42 -14.02
CA GLU A 291 -21.27 15.93 -15.30
C GLU A 291 -19.83 16.49 -15.21
N LEU A 292 -19.41 16.95 -14.03
CA LEU A 292 -18.05 17.45 -13.78
C LEU A 292 -17.16 16.39 -13.11
N ILE A 293 -17.73 15.50 -12.29
CA ILE A 293 -16.99 14.46 -11.55
C ILE A 293 -16.58 13.31 -12.46
N LEU A 294 -17.47 12.85 -13.35
CA LEU A 294 -17.25 11.62 -14.14
C LEU A 294 -16.16 11.75 -15.20
N PRO A 295 -16.02 12.86 -15.97
CA PRO A 295 -15.03 12.94 -17.03
C PRO A 295 -13.59 12.71 -16.55
N PRO A 296 -13.07 13.41 -15.50
CA PRO A 296 -11.70 13.18 -15.02
C PRO A 296 -11.48 11.77 -14.48
N VAL A 297 -12.48 11.18 -13.81
CA VAL A 297 -12.40 9.78 -13.36
C VAL A 297 -12.30 8.83 -14.54
N GLN A 298 -13.20 8.96 -15.51
CA GLN A 298 -13.20 8.10 -16.70
C GLN A 298 -11.92 8.23 -17.51
N GLU A 299 -11.37 9.45 -17.65
CA GLU A 299 -10.09 9.67 -18.30
C GLU A 299 -8.96 8.96 -17.55
N MET A 300 -8.85 9.15 -16.22
CA MET A 300 -7.86 8.50 -15.38
C MET A 300 -7.92 6.97 -15.51
N PHE A 301 -9.11 6.40 -15.55
CA PHE A 301 -9.32 4.96 -15.64
C PHE A 301 -9.27 4.40 -17.07
N LYS A 302 -9.29 5.24 -18.09
CA LYS A 302 -9.08 4.88 -19.51
C LYS A 302 -7.63 5.04 -19.96
N LYS A 303 -6.81 5.87 -19.31
CA LYS A 303 -5.38 6.04 -19.65
C LYS A 303 -4.68 4.69 -19.66
N MET A 304 -4.31 4.19 -20.85
CA MET A 304 -3.54 2.96 -21.06
C MET A 304 -2.11 3.27 -21.45
#